data_8bb2c2e2b968a2f02403347f9cebcba4
#
_entry.id   8bb2c2e2b968a2f02403347f9cebcba4
#
_cell.length_a   1.000
_cell.length_b   1.000
_cell.length_c   1.000
_cell.angle_alpha   90.00
_cell.angle_beta   90.00
_cell.angle_gamma   90.00
#
_symmetry.space_group_name_H-M   'P 1'
#
loop_
_entity.id
_entity.type
_entity.pdbx_description
1 polymer ?
#
loop_
_entity_poly.entity_id
_entity_poly.type
_entity_poly.pdbx_seq_one_letter_code
_entity_poly.pdbx_strand_id
1 'polypeptide(L)'
;MILGIGNEIKGDDGLGPIITKKSSLLFDKNKDIIVFDGGTVPENYTGLIRKENPTHIILVDAVDMKKEPGYIRVVEKEEIANYNISTHAMPVSYLIKYIETTIGAQIILVGVQPKSMDFAESVSKEVAESIEEVVSTFDKLIK
;
A
#
# COMPACT_ATOMS: atom_id res chain seq x y z
N MET A 1 6.47 -3.58 8.71
CA MET A 1 6.65 -3.74 7.24
C MET A 1 5.71 -2.80 6.51
N ILE A 2 6.20 -2.14 5.49
CA ILE A 2 5.38 -1.34 4.57
C ILE A 2 5.39 -2.04 3.21
N LEU A 3 4.22 -2.37 2.70
CA LEU A 3 4.07 -3.08 1.44
C LEU A 3 3.18 -2.28 0.49
N GLY A 4 3.75 -1.78 -0.59
CA GLY A 4 3.01 -1.06 -1.62
C GLY A 4 2.45 -2.00 -2.67
N ILE A 5 1.28 -1.68 -3.16
CA ILE A 5 0.59 -2.45 -4.20
C ILE A 5 0.20 -1.49 -5.31
N GLY A 6 0.38 -1.89 -6.55
CA GLY A 6 -0.06 -1.11 -7.68
C GLY A 6 0.80 -1.26 -8.92
N ASN A 7 0.38 -0.58 -10.00
CA ASN A 7 1.00 -0.63 -11.30
C ASN A 7 1.45 0.77 -11.72
N GLU A 8 2.76 0.99 -11.83
CA GLU A 8 3.34 2.29 -12.14
C GLU A 8 2.97 2.83 -13.51
N ILE A 9 2.55 1.98 -14.43
CA ILE A 9 2.17 2.44 -15.78
C ILE A 9 0.67 2.75 -15.90
N LYS A 10 -0.08 2.66 -14.81
CA LYS A 10 -1.52 2.92 -14.79
C LYS A 10 -1.89 4.13 -13.93
N GLY A 11 -1.21 5.25 -14.17
CA GLY A 11 -1.56 6.52 -13.52
C GLY A 11 -1.50 6.44 -12.01
N ASP A 12 -2.59 6.78 -11.36
CA ASP A 12 -2.67 6.82 -9.89
C ASP A 12 -2.57 5.44 -9.23
N ASP A 13 -2.71 4.35 -9.98
CA ASP A 13 -2.45 3.01 -9.45
C ASP A 13 -0.98 2.81 -9.08
N GLY A 14 -0.10 3.68 -9.54
CA GLY A 14 1.32 3.68 -9.18
C GLY A 14 1.64 4.28 -7.81
N LEU A 15 0.66 4.78 -7.07
CA LEU A 15 0.93 5.46 -5.79
C LEU A 15 1.57 4.54 -4.74
N GLY A 16 1.16 3.28 -4.67
CA GLY A 16 1.76 2.30 -3.75
C GLY A 16 3.26 2.13 -3.99
N PRO A 17 3.67 1.75 -5.20
CA PRO A 17 5.09 1.69 -5.57
C PRO A 17 5.88 2.99 -5.30
N ILE A 18 5.30 4.14 -5.59
CA ILE A 18 5.98 5.42 -5.34
C ILE A 18 6.18 5.66 -3.84
N ILE A 19 5.16 5.40 -3.03
CA ILE A 19 5.26 5.53 -1.58
C ILE A 19 6.32 4.58 -1.02
N THR A 20 6.39 3.34 -1.50
CA THR A 20 7.42 2.41 -1.03
C THR A 20 8.82 2.86 -1.42
N LYS A 21 9.00 3.39 -2.63
CA LYS A 21 10.30 3.91 -3.04
C LYS A 21 10.77 5.04 -2.15
N LYS A 22 9.89 6.00 -1.85
CA LYS A 22 10.21 7.12 -0.96
C LYS A 22 10.45 6.64 0.48
N SER A 23 9.64 5.71 0.95
CA SER A 23 9.77 5.14 2.30
C SER A 23 11.06 4.32 2.44
N SER A 24 11.48 3.60 1.41
CA SER A 24 12.74 2.86 1.42
C SER A 24 13.93 3.79 1.63
N LEU A 25 13.92 4.95 0.99
CA LEU A 25 14.98 5.95 1.20
C LEU A 25 14.94 6.56 2.60
N LEU A 26 13.74 6.78 3.11
CA LEU A 26 13.53 7.38 4.42
C LEU A 26 14.01 6.46 5.55
N PHE A 27 13.78 5.16 5.42
CA PHE A 27 14.03 4.16 6.46
C PHE A 27 15.23 3.26 6.15
N ASP A 28 16.11 3.66 5.25
CA ASP A 28 17.23 2.82 4.79
C ASP A 28 18.16 2.36 5.91
N LYS A 29 18.28 3.14 6.97
CA LYS A 29 19.12 2.84 8.12
C LYS A 29 18.37 2.21 9.29
N ASN A 30 17.08 2.07 9.19
CA ASN A 30 16.26 1.51 10.26
C ASN A 30 16.01 0.01 10.03
N LYS A 31 16.70 -0.80 10.82
CA LYS A 31 16.63 -2.26 10.68
C LYS A 31 15.30 -2.87 11.12
N ASP A 32 14.48 -2.11 11.84
CA ASP A 32 13.18 -2.57 12.33
C ASP A 32 12.06 -2.33 11.32
N ILE A 33 12.35 -1.58 10.25
CA ILE A 33 11.37 -1.24 9.21
C ILE A 33 11.81 -1.84 7.89
N ILE A 34 10.92 -2.64 7.31
CA ILE A 34 11.13 -3.29 6.02
C ILE A 34 10.12 -2.72 5.05
N VAL A 35 10.58 -2.30 3.87
CA VAL A 35 9.74 -1.70 2.84
C VAL A 35 9.85 -2.50 1.57
N PHE A 36 8.72 -2.92 1.01
CA PHE A 36 8.66 -3.68 -0.23
C PHE A 36 7.68 -3.08 -1.21
N ASP A 37 8.07 -3.08 -2.47
CA ASP A 37 7.16 -2.86 -3.58
C ASP A 37 6.61 -4.24 -4.02
N GLY A 38 5.34 -4.47 -3.73
CA GLY A 38 4.64 -5.71 -4.10
C GLY A 38 4.13 -5.72 -5.54
N GLY A 39 4.20 -4.58 -6.21
CA GLY A 39 3.72 -4.45 -7.59
C GLY A 39 2.27 -4.86 -7.73
N THR A 40 1.95 -5.57 -8.81
CA THR A 40 0.59 -6.03 -9.11
C THR A 40 0.31 -7.44 -8.60
N VAL A 41 1.30 -8.11 -8.03
CA VAL A 41 1.21 -9.51 -7.58
C VAL A 41 1.79 -9.64 -6.17
N PRO A 42 1.23 -8.94 -5.18
CA PRO A 42 1.79 -8.94 -3.82
C PRO A 42 1.82 -10.34 -3.18
N GLU A 43 0.96 -11.26 -3.61
CA GLU A 43 0.95 -12.63 -3.16
C GLU A 43 2.24 -13.39 -3.48
N ASN A 44 3.03 -12.92 -4.45
CA ASN A 44 4.35 -13.52 -4.74
C ASN A 44 5.36 -13.27 -3.62
N TYR A 45 5.05 -12.33 -2.70
CA TYR A 45 5.95 -11.96 -1.61
C TYR A 45 5.59 -12.63 -0.29
N THR A 46 4.64 -13.56 -0.28
CA THR A 46 4.20 -14.23 0.97
C THR A 46 5.34 -15.00 1.64
N GLY A 47 6.22 -15.64 0.86
CA GLY A 47 7.40 -16.30 1.39
C GLY A 47 8.36 -15.35 2.09
N LEU A 48 8.56 -14.18 1.51
CA LEU A 48 9.41 -13.14 2.08
C LEU A 48 8.80 -12.58 3.36
N ILE A 49 7.49 -12.33 3.36
CA ILE A 49 6.76 -11.85 4.53
C ILE A 49 6.90 -12.86 5.69
N ARG A 50 6.76 -14.14 5.41
CA ARG A 50 6.94 -15.19 6.44
C ARG A 50 8.36 -15.20 6.99
N LYS A 51 9.35 -15.07 6.10
CA LYS A 51 10.76 -15.05 6.50
C LYS A 51 11.07 -13.88 7.42
N GLU A 52 10.60 -12.70 7.09
CA GLU A 52 10.82 -11.50 7.89
C GLU A 52 9.97 -11.45 9.15
N ASN A 53 8.86 -12.18 9.18
CA ASN A 53 7.96 -12.32 10.33
C ASN A 53 7.64 -10.99 11.02
N PRO A 54 7.07 -10.01 10.28
CA PRO A 54 6.77 -8.71 10.87
C PRO A 54 5.65 -8.79 11.89
N THR A 55 5.67 -7.91 12.87
CA THR A 55 4.59 -7.78 13.85
C THR A 55 3.43 -6.95 13.29
N HIS A 56 3.74 -6.00 12.43
CA HIS A 56 2.78 -5.07 11.83
C HIS A 56 3.06 -4.92 10.34
N ILE A 57 2.00 -4.86 9.55
CA ILE A 57 2.08 -4.63 8.11
C ILE A 57 1.16 -3.48 7.75
N ILE A 58 1.72 -2.50 7.05
CA ILE A 58 0.96 -1.42 6.44
C ILE A 58 0.93 -1.68 4.94
N LEU A 59 -0.23 -1.99 4.41
CA LEU A 59 -0.46 -2.07 2.98
C LEU A 59 -0.77 -0.67 2.45
N VAL A 60 -0.30 -0.33 1.27
CA VAL A 60 -0.58 0.96 0.63
C VAL A 60 -1.06 0.71 -0.79
N ASP A 61 -2.23 1.22 -1.12
CA ASP A 61 -2.85 0.97 -2.42
C ASP A 61 -3.80 2.12 -2.82
N ALA A 62 -4.04 2.24 -4.11
CA ALA A 62 -5.13 3.06 -4.62
C ALA A 62 -6.46 2.35 -4.32
N VAL A 63 -7.39 3.06 -3.70
CA VAL A 63 -8.69 2.49 -3.33
C VAL A 63 -9.79 3.44 -3.78
N ASP A 64 -10.73 2.93 -4.58
CA ASP A 64 -11.91 3.70 -4.96
C ASP A 64 -12.91 3.70 -3.80
N MET A 65 -12.96 4.80 -3.10
CA MET A 65 -13.83 5.01 -1.93
C MET A 65 -14.99 5.94 -2.24
N LYS A 66 -15.16 6.31 -3.51
CA LYS A 66 -16.17 7.30 -3.94
C LYS A 66 -15.98 8.65 -3.25
N LYS A 67 -14.72 9.05 -3.10
CA LYS A 67 -14.32 10.31 -2.48
C LYS A 67 -13.58 11.18 -3.49
N GLU A 68 -13.24 12.40 -3.09
CA GLU A 68 -12.42 13.29 -3.91
C GLU A 68 -11.03 12.69 -4.15
N PRO A 69 -10.46 12.87 -5.35
CA PRO A 69 -9.09 12.41 -5.63
C PRO A 69 -8.10 12.90 -4.58
N GLY A 70 -7.25 12.00 -4.12
CA GLY A 70 -6.26 12.31 -3.09
C GLY A 70 -6.74 12.08 -1.66
N TYR A 71 -8.01 11.76 -1.46
CA TYR A 71 -8.52 11.44 -0.12
C TYR A 71 -7.76 10.23 0.44
N ILE A 72 -7.27 10.37 1.68
CA ILE A 72 -6.49 9.34 2.37
C ILE A 72 -7.32 8.77 3.50
N ARG A 73 -7.35 7.44 3.62
CA ARG A 73 -8.02 6.77 4.72
C ARG A 73 -7.26 5.53 5.16
N VAL A 74 -7.21 5.32 6.47
CA VAL A 74 -6.82 4.02 7.03
C VAL A 74 -8.05 3.12 6.97
N VAL A 75 -7.98 2.08 6.17
CA VAL A 75 -9.07 1.13 5.96
C VAL A 75 -8.81 -0.08 6.84
N GLU A 76 -9.74 -0.33 7.75
CA GLU A 76 -9.67 -1.52 8.60
C GLU A 76 -9.98 -2.78 7.78
N LYS A 77 -9.41 -3.90 8.19
CA LYS A 77 -9.57 -5.17 7.45
C LYS A 77 -11.04 -5.55 7.23
N GLU A 78 -11.90 -5.21 8.19
CA GLU A 78 -13.34 -5.50 8.12
C GLU A 78 -14.05 -4.70 7.02
N GLU A 79 -13.47 -3.54 6.64
CA GLU A 79 -14.04 -2.66 5.62
C GLU A 79 -13.56 -2.98 4.20
N ILE A 80 -12.48 -3.75 4.06
CA ILE A 80 -11.80 -3.92 2.77
C ILE A 80 -12.72 -4.55 1.72
N ALA A 81 -13.59 -5.46 2.12
CA ALA A 81 -14.55 -6.10 1.22
C ALA A 81 -15.56 -5.12 0.63
N ASN A 82 -15.76 -3.95 1.26
CA ASN A 82 -16.71 -2.93 0.80
C ASN A 82 -16.14 -2.05 -0.32
N TYR A 83 -14.83 -2.13 -0.57
CA TYR A 83 -14.17 -1.31 -1.58
C TYR A 83 -13.71 -2.16 -2.75
N ASN A 84 -13.85 -1.60 -3.95
CA ASN A 84 -13.36 -2.26 -5.16
C ASN A 84 -11.86 -2.02 -5.29
N ILE A 85 -11.07 -3.02 -4.88
CA ILE A 85 -9.61 -3.04 -5.04
C ILE A 85 -9.30 -4.02 -6.18
N SER A 86 -9.77 -3.68 -7.36
CA SER A 86 -9.95 -4.65 -8.46
C SER A 86 -8.80 -4.72 -9.46
N THR A 87 -7.70 -4.03 -9.24
CA THR A 87 -6.59 -3.99 -10.21
C THR A 87 -5.65 -5.17 -10.10
N HIS A 88 -5.89 -6.11 -9.17
CA HIS A 88 -4.99 -7.20 -8.85
C HIS A 88 -5.63 -8.56 -9.16
N ALA A 89 -4.78 -9.54 -9.51
CA ALA A 89 -5.23 -10.89 -9.83
C ALA A 89 -5.88 -11.60 -8.62
N MET A 90 -5.44 -11.24 -7.41
CA MET A 90 -6.00 -11.76 -6.16
C MET A 90 -6.60 -10.61 -5.35
N PRO A 91 -7.80 -10.74 -4.81
CA PRO A 91 -8.34 -9.73 -3.90
C PRO A 91 -7.42 -9.53 -2.69
N VAL A 92 -7.21 -8.26 -2.33
CA VAL A 92 -6.35 -7.91 -1.18
C VAL A 92 -6.86 -8.54 0.11
N SER A 93 -8.17 -8.74 0.24
CA SER A 93 -8.77 -9.41 1.40
C SER A 93 -8.24 -10.84 1.60
N TYR A 94 -7.95 -11.56 0.51
CA TYR A 94 -7.38 -12.91 0.60
C TYR A 94 -5.93 -12.88 1.08
N LEU A 95 -5.15 -11.92 0.59
CA LEU A 95 -3.78 -11.73 1.05
C LEU A 95 -3.74 -11.44 2.55
N ILE A 96 -4.62 -10.56 3.03
CA ILE A 96 -4.72 -10.22 4.44
C ILE A 96 -5.06 -11.44 5.26
N LYS A 97 -6.07 -12.21 4.85
CA LYS A 97 -6.47 -13.44 5.55
C LYS A 97 -5.32 -14.44 5.62
N TYR A 98 -4.61 -14.63 4.52
CA TYR A 98 -3.44 -15.51 4.50
C TYR A 98 -2.38 -15.08 5.50
N ILE A 99 -2.05 -13.81 5.52
CA ILE A 99 -1.03 -13.26 6.43
C ILE A 99 -1.47 -13.42 7.88
N GLU A 100 -2.71 -13.08 8.20
CA GLU A 100 -3.23 -13.20 9.58
C GLU A 100 -3.18 -14.64 10.09
N THR A 101 -3.59 -15.59 9.26
CA THR A 101 -3.64 -17.01 9.68
C THR A 101 -2.27 -17.66 9.73
N THR A 102 -1.30 -17.17 8.98
CA THR A 102 0.02 -17.77 8.85
C THR A 102 1.05 -17.12 9.79
N ILE A 103 0.98 -15.80 9.96
CA ILE A 103 2.01 -15.01 10.66
C ILE A 103 1.47 -14.35 11.92
N GLY A 104 0.18 -14.02 11.95
CA GLY A 104 -0.44 -13.34 13.09
C GLY A 104 -0.09 -11.87 13.17
N ALA A 105 0.40 -11.26 12.09
CA ALA A 105 0.72 -9.84 12.05
C ALA A 105 -0.55 -8.98 12.10
N GLN A 106 -0.46 -7.81 12.71
CA GLN A 106 -1.52 -6.81 12.63
C GLN A 106 -1.40 -6.06 11.31
N ILE A 107 -2.52 -5.89 10.61
CA ILE A 107 -2.53 -5.34 9.26
C ILE A 107 -3.49 -4.18 9.16
N ILE A 108 -3.05 -3.09 8.55
CA ILE A 108 -3.91 -2.00 8.10
C ILE A 108 -3.64 -1.71 6.63
N LEU A 109 -4.62 -1.11 5.97
CA LEU A 109 -4.47 -0.63 4.60
C LEU A 109 -4.59 0.89 4.60
N VAL A 110 -3.56 1.55 4.08
CA VAL A 110 -3.63 2.98 3.78
C VAL A 110 -4.12 3.12 2.35
N GLY A 111 -5.36 3.55 2.18
CA GLY A 111 -5.99 3.75 0.88
C GLY A 111 -5.95 5.20 0.48
N VAL A 112 -5.66 5.46 -0.79
CA VAL A 112 -5.71 6.79 -1.38
C VAL A 112 -6.64 6.77 -2.57
N GLN A 113 -7.61 7.69 -2.59
CA GLN A 113 -8.57 7.79 -3.69
C GLN A 113 -7.86 8.23 -4.97
N PRO A 114 -7.90 7.41 -6.04
CA PRO A 114 -7.32 7.81 -7.33
C PRO A 114 -8.23 8.78 -8.07
N LYS A 115 -7.62 9.57 -8.96
CA LYS A 115 -8.33 10.36 -9.95
C LYS A 115 -8.55 9.57 -11.24
N SER A 116 -7.48 8.91 -11.71
CA SER A 116 -7.52 8.07 -12.90
C SER A 116 -6.48 6.95 -12.78
N MET A 117 -6.87 5.76 -13.19
CA MET A 117 -5.96 4.60 -13.29
C MET A 117 -5.79 4.17 -14.75
N ASP A 118 -6.01 5.07 -15.70
CA ASP A 118 -5.70 4.86 -17.11
C ASP A 118 -4.19 4.81 -17.32
N PHE A 119 -3.75 4.24 -18.44
CA PHE A 119 -2.33 4.16 -18.77
C PHE A 119 -1.71 5.56 -18.77
N ALA A 120 -0.78 5.80 -17.87
CA ALA A 120 -0.02 7.03 -17.74
C ALA A 120 1.21 6.77 -16.86
N GLU A 121 2.31 7.44 -17.15
CA GLU A 121 3.56 7.23 -16.41
C GLU A 121 3.66 8.04 -15.13
N SER A 122 2.71 8.92 -14.87
CA SER A 122 2.72 9.78 -13.69
C SER A 122 1.37 9.79 -12.99
N VAL A 123 1.41 10.07 -11.69
CA VAL A 123 0.20 10.23 -10.89
C VAL A 123 -0.38 11.64 -11.07
N SER A 124 -1.68 11.78 -10.75
CA SER A 124 -2.33 13.09 -10.73
C SER A 124 -1.73 13.99 -9.64
N LYS A 125 -1.95 15.30 -9.80
CA LYS A 125 -1.48 16.29 -8.81
C LYS A 125 -2.05 16.01 -7.42
N GLU A 126 -3.33 15.69 -7.34
CA GLU A 126 -4.02 15.41 -6.09
C GLU A 126 -3.39 14.21 -5.37
N VAL A 127 -3.09 13.15 -6.12
CA VAL A 127 -2.45 11.94 -5.58
C VAL A 127 -0.99 12.20 -5.24
N ALA A 128 -0.27 13.01 -6.03
CA ALA A 128 1.11 13.38 -5.70
C ALA A 128 1.20 14.08 -4.35
N GLU A 129 0.27 14.98 -4.05
CA GLU A 129 0.20 15.64 -2.75
C GLU A 129 -0.09 14.65 -1.62
N SER A 130 -0.98 13.69 -1.87
CA SER A 130 -1.30 12.64 -0.89
C SER A 130 -0.12 11.73 -0.61
N ILE A 131 0.67 11.39 -1.62
CA ILE A 131 1.89 10.60 -1.46
C ILE A 131 2.84 11.29 -0.48
N GLU A 132 3.07 12.58 -0.65
CA GLU A 132 3.95 13.33 0.25
C GLU A 132 3.40 13.37 1.68
N GLU A 133 2.09 13.50 1.84
CA GLU A 133 1.43 13.49 3.14
C GLU A 133 1.59 12.12 3.83
N VAL A 134 1.37 11.03 3.11
CA VAL A 134 1.53 9.68 3.67
C VAL A 134 2.96 9.43 4.10
N VAL A 135 3.94 9.76 3.26
CA VAL A 135 5.36 9.56 3.57
C VAL A 135 5.77 10.42 4.77
N SER A 136 5.33 11.67 4.83
CA SER A 136 5.57 12.56 5.95
C SER A 136 4.98 12.01 7.25
N THR A 137 3.79 11.42 7.18
CA THR A 137 3.13 10.80 8.33
C THR A 137 3.93 9.59 8.82
N PHE A 138 4.41 8.76 7.92
CA PHE A 138 5.28 7.64 8.27
C PHE A 138 6.56 8.12 8.97
N ASP A 139 7.17 9.17 8.46
CA ASP A 139 8.37 9.75 9.06
C ASP A 139 8.13 10.21 10.51
N LYS A 140 6.98 10.81 10.77
CA LYS A 140 6.63 11.29 12.11
C LYS A 140 6.26 10.19 13.09
N LEU A 141 5.58 9.15 12.63
CA LEU A 141 4.95 8.16 13.52
C LEU A 141 5.73 6.86 13.66
N ILE A 142 6.57 6.51 12.70
CA ILE A 142 7.19 5.18 12.64
C ILE A 142 8.67 5.20 13.04
N LYS A 143 9.25 6.32 13.27
CA LYS A 143 10.67 6.45 13.64
C LYS A 143 11.10 5.61 14.81
#